data_1ff9bea1146ba571b70f12bea582f782
#
_entry.id   1ff9bea1146ba571b70f12bea582f782
#
_cell.length_a   1.000
_cell.length_b   1.000
_cell.length_c   1.000
_cell.angle_alpha   90.00
_cell.angle_beta   90.00
_cell.angle_gamma   90.00
#
_symmetry.space_group_name_H-M   'P 1'
#
loop_
_entity.id
_entity.type
_entity.pdbx_description
1 polymer ?
#
loop_
_entity_poly.entity_id
_entity_poly.type
_entity_poly.pdbx_seq_one_letter_code
_entity_poly.pdbx_strand_id
1 'polypeptide(L)'
;MIHTKPLGTVICNEDGPSTEKFAFVIGNHDNAATKDEIPAHVGQYVSTETEEGQVIAHIEQVYKTNRYFAQIDAVHEFTRSGKAFGAIFPIDRWEYVLAEAKPLGIFNEGKIQRVTYPPSPGAIVALPDAKILSKFLGFTPGGVHLGHLMFHEIPATFDLTKMFQKHVALLAMSGAGKSYAASVMLEELLSRKPSQGRPAILVIDVHGEYTSLGIPVDETKKNFEEQISVIKSPLIELATPQMSAKAFATYSPEMGAIQVRELTRIIRTMRSARKGQPYDVGDLITALEKDPSINTRTRDALLGWLDNLQNLRLFGKTSTPNWSKVMKPGHAVILDMGETVSLQKKQIIVDAVLRRLFYLRRESEIPPTIVFLEESHQFCPEARRELAFSKGILETVAREGRKYNLSLCVISQRPVRLSTTVLSQCGTNVFLRISNPYDLDHI
;
A
#
# COMPACT_ATOMS: atom_id res chain seq x y z
N MET A 1 21.92 28.08 20.26
CA MET A 1 21.15 28.69 19.15
C MET A 1 21.57 27.95 17.89
N ILE A 2 20.70 27.13 17.35
CA ILE A 2 20.97 26.37 16.12
C ILE A 2 20.73 27.37 14.98
N HIS A 3 21.75 27.73 14.23
CA HIS A 3 21.65 28.62 13.06
C HIS A 3 20.92 27.89 11.92
N THR A 4 19.61 27.83 12.03
CA THR A 4 18.77 27.42 10.88
C THR A 4 18.70 28.59 9.91
N LYS A 5 18.97 28.36 8.63
CA LYS A 5 18.93 29.41 7.59
C LYS A 5 17.49 29.97 7.54
N PRO A 6 17.28 31.26 7.80
CA PRO A 6 15.96 31.87 7.75
C PRO A 6 15.44 31.84 6.30
N LEU A 7 14.18 31.45 6.13
CA LEU A 7 13.49 31.42 4.85
C LEU A 7 12.62 32.66 4.65
N GLY A 8 12.08 33.21 5.74
CA GLY A 8 11.18 34.33 5.66
C GLY A 8 10.62 34.76 7.01
N THR A 9 9.58 35.58 6.97
CA THR A 9 8.94 36.17 8.15
C THR A 9 7.43 36.06 8.05
N VAL A 10 6.79 35.65 9.14
CA VAL A 10 5.33 35.56 9.24
C VAL A 10 4.70 36.93 9.04
N ILE A 11 3.69 37.01 8.20
CA ILE A 11 2.96 38.23 7.91
C ILE A 11 1.51 38.16 8.42
N CYS A 12 0.88 39.32 8.60
CA CYS A 12 -0.53 39.45 8.88
C CYS A 12 -1.29 39.71 7.57
N ASN A 13 -2.02 38.73 7.08
CA ASN A 13 -2.98 38.88 5.99
C ASN A 13 -4.34 39.34 6.58
N GLU A 14 -5.38 39.47 5.75
CA GLU A 14 -6.72 39.86 6.18
C GLU A 14 -7.26 39.00 7.35
N ASP A 15 -6.99 37.70 7.32
CA ASP A 15 -7.40 36.74 8.36
C ASP A 15 -6.37 36.56 9.48
N GLY A 16 -5.16 37.11 9.35
CA GLY A 16 -4.05 36.91 10.28
C GLY A 16 -3.53 35.45 10.34
N PRO A 17 -2.41 35.23 11.08
CA PRO A 17 -1.97 33.86 11.38
C PRO A 17 -2.98 33.13 12.27
N SER A 18 -3.25 31.86 11.97
CA SER A 18 -4.17 31.01 12.75
C SER A 18 -3.51 29.67 13.11
N THR A 19 -4.20 28.86 13.90
CA THR A 19 -3.76 27.48 14.21
C THR A 19 -3.92 26.53 13.05
N GLU A 20 -4.64 26.93 12.00
CA GLU A 20 -4.86 26.11 10.80
C GLU A 20 -3.96 26.51 9.63
N LYS A 21 -3.63 27.82 9.51
CA LYS A 21 -2.77 28.33 8.45
C LYS A 21 -2.08 29.64 8.87
N PHE A 22 -0.91 29.88 8.31
CA PHE A 22 -0.24 31.18 8.37
C PHE A 22 0.50 31.44 7.07
N ALA A 23 0.66 32.72 6.74
CA ALA A 23 1.43 33.16 5.58
C ALA A 23 2.75 33.79 6.02
N PHE A 24 3.78 33.63 5.21
CA PHE A 24 5.06 34.31 5.42
C PHE A 24 5.63 34.81 4.09
N VAL A 25 6.35 35.93 4.17
CA VAL A 25 7.11 36.45 3.01
C VAL A 25 8.41 35.69 2.87
N ILE A 26 8.71 35.21 1.67
CA ILE A 26 9.97 34.53 1.35
C ILE A 26 11.01 35.58 0.96
N GLY A 27 12.18 35.53 1.59
CA GLY A 27 13.31 36.40 1.28
C GLY A 27 14.03 36.90 2.52
N ASN A 28 15.32 37.14 2.39
CA ASN A 28 16.17 37.78 3.39
C ASN A 28 16.29 39.26 3.09
N HIS A 29 16.12 40.10 4.10
CA HIS A 29 16.20 41.55 4.02
C HIS A 29 17.58 42.11 3.63
N ASP A 30 18.67 41.33 3.61
CA ASP A 30 20.03 41.86 3.51
C ASP A 30 20.89 41.43 2.32
N ASN A 31 20.42 40.58 1.43
CA ASN A 31 21.15 40.29 0.20
C ASN A 31 20.19 39.97 -0.95
N ALA A 32 20.32 40.69 -2.04
CA ALA A 32 19.81 40.27 -3.34
C ALA A 32 20.38 38.86 -3.60
N ALA A 33 19.63 37.85 -3.18
CA ALA A 33 19.92 36.49 -3.55
C ALA A 33 20.00 36.44 -5.06
N THR A 34 21.07 35.88 -5.57
CA THR A 34 21.24 35.53 -6.97
C THR A 34 19.90 34.96 -7.46
N LYS A 35 19.39 35.46 -8.57
CA LYS A 35 18.08 35.20 -9.19
C LYS A 35 17.71 33.73 -9.36
N ASP A 36 18.58 32.80 -8.94
CA ASP A 36 18.53 31.39 -9.32
C ASP A 36 18.10 30.42 -8.19
N GLU A 37 17.94 30.85 -6.94
CA GLU A 37 17.49 29.97 -5.86
C GLU A 37 16.14 30.41 -5.30
N ILE A 38 15.09 29.68 -5.60
CA ILE A 38 13.81 29.80 -4.90
C ILE A 38 13.98 29.09 -3.55
N PRO A 39 14.00 29.82 -2.42
CA PRO A 39 14.38 29.24 -1.12
C PRO A 39 13.26 28.41 -0.46
N ALA A 40 12.04 28.39 -1.03
CA ALA A 40 10.90 27.66 -0.48
C ALA A 40 10.02 27.08 -1.60
N HIS A 41 9.55 25.86 -1.39
CA HIS A 41 8.75 25.11 -2.37
C HIS A 41 7.48 24.54 -1.73
N VAL A 42 6.45 24.37 -2.52
CA VAL A 42 5.25 23.60 -2.12
C VAL A 42 5.69 22.17 -1.76
N GLY A 43 5.23 21.67 -0.63
CA GLY A 43 5.64 20.36 -0.12
C GLY A 43 6.83 20.39 0.85
N GLN A 44 7.45 21.54 1.06
CA GLN A 44 8.57 21.69 1.99
C GLN A 44 8.10 21.89 3.42
N TYR A 45 8.82 21.31 4.39
CA TYR A 45 8.57 21.54 5.80
C TYR A 45 9.35 22.78 6.28
N VAL A 46 8.69 23.56 7.11
CA VAL A 46 9.24 24.76 7.73
C VAL A 46 8.98 24.76 9.23
N SER A 47 9.70 25.57 9.97
CA SER A 47 9.48 25.75 11.39
C SER A 47 9.47 27.22 11.77
N THR A 48 8.70 27.54 12.79
CA THR A 48 8.68 28.85 13.43
C THR A 48 8.54 28.68 14.94
N GLU A 49 9.13 29.59 15.70
CA GLU A 49 9.04 29.56 17.17
C GLU A 49 7.74 30.23 17.64
N THR A 50 7.13 29.63 18.63
CA THR A 50 5.98 30.20 19.35
C THR A 50 6.23 30.12 20.86
N GLU A 51 5.36 30.72 21.66
CA GLU A 51 5.42 30.64 23.12
C GLU A 51 5.26 29.21 23.67
N GLU A 52 4.62 28.33 22.89
CA GLU A 52 4.38 26.92 23.25
C GLU A 52 5.50 25.99 22.78
N GLY A 53 6.43 26.47 21.96
CA GLY A 53 7.53 25.70 21.39
C GLY A 53 7.66 25.87 19.88
N GLN A 54 8.43 24.98 19.27
CA GLN A 54 8.70 25.01 17.84
C GLN A 54 7.52 24.40 17.05
N VAL A 55 6.81 25.23 16.29
CA VAL A 55 5.78 24.79 15.35
C VAL A 55 6.45 24.24 14.10
N ILE A 56 6.10 23.03 13.71
CA ILE A 56 6.44 22.43 12.42
C ILE A 56 5.23 22.58 11.50
N ALA A 57 5.45 23.11 10.31
CA ALA A 57 4.42 23.35 9.31
C ALA A 57 4.84 22.85 7.93
N HIS A 58 3.89 22.68 7.05
CA HIS A 58 4.07 22.23 5.67
C HIS A 58 3.58 23.31 4.71
N ILE A 59 4.39 23.68 3.72
CA ILE A 59 4.02 24.69 2.71
C ILE A 59 3.00 24.06 1.76
N GLU A 60 1.78 24.62 1.72
CA GLU A 60 0.70 24.19 0.84
C GLU A 60 0.66 25.00 -0.46
N GLN A 61 0.99 26.30 -0.38
CA GLN A 61 0.96 27.18 -1.54
C GLN A 61 2.15 28.14 -1.53
N VAL A 62 2.62 28.48 -2.72
CA VAL A 62 3.57 29.55 -2.97
C VAL A 62 3.02 30.42 -4.09
N TYR A 63 2.91 31.71 -3.84
CA TYR A 63 2.36 32.65 -4.83
C TYR A 63 3.07 33.98 -4.79
N LYS A 64 3.00 34.70 -5.91
CA LYS A 64 3.53 36.05 -6.03
C LYS A 64 2.44 37.07 -5.82
N THR A 65 2.76 38.12 -5.10
CA THR A 65 1.87 39.26 -4.94
C THR A 65 2.60 40.54 -5.23
N ASN A 66 1.86 41.54 -5.70
CA ASN A 66 2.38 42.86 -5.95
C ASN A 66 1.33 43.88 -5.58
N ARG A 67 1.69 44.85 -4.75
CA ARG A 67 0.82 45.89 -4.25
C ARG A 67 0.02 46.63 -5.31
N TYR A 68 0.65 46.83 -6.50
CA TYR A 68 0.01 47.59 -7.57
C TYR A 68 -1.00 46.78 -8.39
N PHE A 69 -0.93 45.45 -8.33
CA PHE A 69 -1.81 44.53 -9.03
C PHE A 69 -2.94 43.96 -8.12
N ALA A 70 -3.01 44.39 -6.88
CA ALA A 70 -4.02 43.93 -5.95
C ALA A 70 -5.44 44.51 -6.27
N GLN A 71 -5.51 45.65 -6.96
CA GLN A 71 -6.77 46.26 -7.35
C GLN A 71 -7.05 46.02 -8.83
N ILE A 72 -8.04 45.22 -9.11
CA ILE A 72 -8.41 44.78 -10.48
C ILE A 72 -8.78 45.98 -11.35
N ASP A 73 -9.52 46.97 -10.80
CA ASP A 73 -9.97 48.16 -11.55
C ASP A 73 -8.79 49.01 -12.03
N ALA A 74 -7.78 49.21 -11.17
CA ALA A 74 -6.57 49.93 -11.53
C ALA A 74 -5.78 49.24 -12.66
N VAL A 75 -5.71 47.92 -12.63
CA VAL A 75 -5.06 47.13 -13.71
C VAL A 75 -5.83 47.25 -15.01
N HIS A 76 -7.16 47.20 -14.96
CA HIS A 76 -8.04 47.33 -16.14
C HIS A 76 -7.94 48.70 -16.80
N GLU A 77 -7.96 49.76 -16.00
CA GLU A 77 -7.86 51.12 -16.49
C GLU A 77 -6.52 51.41 -17.15
N PHE A 78 -5.46 50.88 -16.56
CA PHE A 78 -4.12 51.01 -17.11
C PHE A 78 -3.91 50.19 -18.39
N THR A 79 -4.42 48.98 -18.48
CA THR A 79 -4.36 48.13 -19.69
C THR A 79 -5.09 48.80 -20.88
N ARG A 80 -6.18 49.51 -20.58
CA ARG A 80 -6.90 50.29 -21.63
C ARG A 80 -6.08 51.45 -22.18
N SER A 81 -5.12 51.97 -21.41
CA SER A 81 -4.25 53.08 -21.89
C SER A 81 -3.21 52.66 -22.93
N GLY A 82 -3.08 51.36 -23.21
CA GLY A 82 -2.14 50.81 -24.21
C GLY A 82 -0.66 50.89 -23.83
N LYS A 83 -0.34 51.28 -22.60
CA LYS A 83 1.04 51.40 -22.11
C LYS A 83 1.46 50.13 -21.30
N ALA A 84 2.70 49.67 -21.48
CA ALA A 84 3.22 48.59 -20.66
C ALA A 84 3.39 49.04 -19.21
N PHE A 85 2.75 48.36 -18.27
CA PHE A 85 2.77 48.71 -16.85
C PHE A 85 4.20 48.80 -16.28
N GLY A 86 5.07 47.91 -16.69
CA GLY A 86 6.47 47.86 -16.27
C GLY A 86 7.35 49.01 -16.75
N ALA A 87 6.89 49.82 -17.73
CA ALA A 87 7.63 50.99 -18.21
C ALA A 87 7.48 52.20 -17.27
N ILE A 88 6.45 52.24 -16.41
CA ILE A 88 6.14 53.38 -15.57
C ILE A 88 6.30 53.05 -14.07
N PHE A 89 6.04 51.81 -13.68
CA PHE A 89 6.13 51.37 -12.29
C PHE A 89 7.28 50.39 -12.10
N PRO A 90 8.08 50.50 -11.04
CA PRO A 90 9.15 49.55 -10.69
C PRO A 90 8.52 48.26 -10.14
N ILE A 91 7.94 47.42 -11.03
CA ILE A 91 7.23 46.20 -10.70
C ILE A 91 8.09 45.28 -9.84
N ASP A 92 9.36 45.13 -10.23
CA ASP A 92 10.34 44.24 -9.58
C ASP A 92 10.64 44.62 -8.11
N ARG A 93 10.46 45.89 -7.73
CA ARG A 93 10.69 46.36 -6.35
C ARG A 93 9.57 46.01 -5.39
N TRP A 94 8.36 45.70 -5.88
CA TRP A 94 7.17 45.49 -5.08
C TRP A 94 6.55 44.11 -5.32
N GLU A 95 7.28 43.25 -6.00
CA GLU A 95 6.91 41.85 -6.13
C GLU A 95 7.42 41.09 -4.89
N TYR A 96 6.51 40.47 -4.17
CA TYR A 96 6.79 39.61 -3.02
C TYR A 96 6.39 38.20 -3.34
N VAL A 97 7.22 37.25 -2.94
CA VAL A 97 6.87 35.82 -2.95
C VAL A 97 6.36 35.45 -1.58
N LEU A 98 5.15 34.98 -1.51
CA LEU A 98 4.51 34.54 -0.29
C LEU A 98 4.35 33.02 -0.29
N ALA A 99 4.47 32.42 0.88
CA ALA A 99 4.12 31.04 1.11
C ALA A 99 3.01 30.95 2.16
N GLU A 100 2.06 30.07 1.93
CA GLU A 100 1.04 29.70 2.91
C GLU A 100 1.38 28.32 3.45
N ALA A 101 1.51 28.20 4.77
CA ALA A 101 1.92 27.01 5.48
C ALA A 101 0.84 26.56 6.46
N LYS A 102 0.64 25.25 6.51
CA LYS A 102 -0.28 24.58 7.43
C LYS A 102 0.49 24.03 8.63
N PRO A 103 0.21 24.51 9.85
CA PRO A 103 0.78 23.95 11.06
C PRO A 103 0.37 22.48 11.25
N LEU A 104 1.35 21.61 11.51
CA LEU A 104 1.13 20.19 11.74
C LEU A 104 1.18 19.82 13.22
N GLY A 105 1.98 20.55 14.01
CA GLY A 105 2.14 20.30 15.42
C GLY A 105 3.27 21.13 16.02
N ILE A 106 3.33 21.11 17.34
CA ILE A 106 4.40 21.72 18.14
C ILE A 106 5.34 20.61 18.60
N PHE A 107 6.64 20.80 18.38
CA PHE A 107 7.67 19.94 18.93
C PHE A 107 8.28 20.61 20.17
N ASN A 108 8.04 20.01 21.33
CA ASN A 108 8.58 20.50 22.60
C ASN A 108 9.12 19.34 23.42
N GLU A 109 10.40 19.41 23.82
CA GLU A 109 11.09 18.39 24.65
C GLU A 109 10.91 16.92 24.17
N GLY A 110 10.89 16.73 22.84
CA GLY A 110 10.71 15.40 22.23
C GLY A 110 9.27 14.90 22.17
N LYS A 111 8.29 15.71 22.57
CA LYS A 111 6.86 15.43 22.45
C LYS A 111 6.24 16.24 21.33
N ILE A 112 5.29 15.63 20.64
CA ILE A 112 4.48 16.29 19.61
C ILE A 112 3.13 16.63 20.25
N GLN A 113 2.75 17.91 20.16
CA GLN A 113 1.49 18.42 20.67
C GLN A 113 0.71 19.10 19.55
N ARG A 114 -0.59 19.24 19.75
CA ARG A 114 -1.44 19.98 18.82
C ARG A 114 -1.14 21.47 18.94
N VAL A 115 -1.17 22.18 17.82
CA VAL A 115 -1.05 23.65 17.80
C VAL A 115 -2.31 24.24 18.40
N THR A 116 -2.15 24.99 19.50
CA THR A 116 -3.27 25.66 20.20
C THR A 116 -3.17 27.16 20.11
N TYR A 117 -2.01 27.70 19.76
CA TYR A 117 -1.77 29.12 19.57
C TYR A 117 -1.05 29.41 18.24
N PRO A 118 -1.46 30.42 17.47
CA PRO A 118 -0.85 30.72 16.19
C PRO A 118 0.53 31.35 16.34
N PRO A 119 1.42 31.25 15.32
CA PRO A 119 2.67 32.00 15.33
C PRO A 119 2.41 33.50 15.24
N SER A 120 3.23 34.29 15.93
CA SER A 120 3.11 35.74 15.93
C SER A 120 3.53 36.36 14.59
N PRO A 121 2.83 37.40 14.09
CA PRO A 121 3.35 38.21 13.00
C PRO A 121 4.75 38.73 13.32
N GLY A 122 5.65 38.68 12.34
CA GLY A 122 7.05 39.02 12.52
C GLY A 122 7.95 37.86 13.01
N ALA A 123 7.38 36.69 13.35
CA ALA A 123 8.16 35.51 13.71
C ALA A 123 8.98 35.01 12.50
N ILE A 124 10.18 34.53 12.75
CA ILE A 124 11.06 34.00 11.72
C ILE A 124 10.62 32.58 11.34
N VAL A 125 10.49 32.35 10.04
CA VAL A 125 10.29 31.03 9.47
C VAL A 125 11.62 30.52 8.93
N ALA A 126 12.00 29.31 9.30
CA ALA A 126 13.25 28.69 8.91
C ALA A 126 13.08 27.21 8.54
N LEU A 127 14.11 26.60 7.96
CA LEU A 127 14.14 25.14 7.80
C LEU A 127 14.25 24.50 9.19
N PRO A 128 13.45 23.48 9.49
CA PRO A 128 13.57 22.75 10.76
C PRO A 128 14.90 21.98 10.82
N ASP A 129 15.44 21.83 12.02
CA ASP A 129 16.58 20.93 12.23
C ASP A 129 16.24 19.51 11.77
N ALA A 130 17.20 18.89 11.06
CA ALA A 130 16.98 17.55 10.46
C ALA A 130 16.64 16.47 11.51
N LYS A 131 17.23 16.55 12.72
CA LYS A 131 16.97 15.59 13.81
C LYS A 131 15.58 15.83 14.42
N ILE A 132 15.19 17.09 14.55
CA ILE A 132 13.86 17.47 15.04
C ILE A 132 12.80 17.01 14.05
N LEU A 133 12.98 17.34 12.76
CA LEU A 133 12.02 16.95 11.72
C LEU A 133 11.91 15.43 11.60
N SER A 134 13.03 14.70 11.63
CA SER A 134 13.04 13.24 11.61
C SER A 134 12.26 12.64 12.78
N LYS A 135 12.43 13.18 14.00
CA LYS A 135 11.67 12.75 15.19
C LYS A 135 10.19 13.12 15.08
N PHE A 136 9.90 14.34 14.62
CA PHE A 136 8.55 14.82 14.43
C PHE A 136 7.76 13.95 13.44
N LEU A 137 8.38 13.57 12.33
CA LEU A 137 7.78 12.67 11.33
C LEU A 137 7.78 11.19 11.75
N GLY A 138 8.39 10.86 12.91
CA GLY A 138 8.41 9.52 13.45
C GLY A 138 9.35 8.56 12.70
N PHE A 139 10.35 9.09 12.00
CA PHE A 139 11.37 8.27 11.35
C PHE A 139 12.23 7.55 12.39
N THR A 140 12.55 6.29 12.10
CA THR A 140 13.24 5.40 13.04
C THR A 140 14.57 4.93 12.46
N PRO A 141 15.69 5.12 13.14
CA PRO A 141 16.98 4.59 12.69
C PRO A 141 16.91 3.07 12.49
N GLY A 142 17.39 2.58 11.34
CA GLY A 142 17.32 1.16 10.98
C GLY A 142 15.92 0.67 10.59
N GLY A 143 14.99 1.57 10.38
CA GLY A 143 13.67 1.29 9.80
C GLY A 143 13.73 0.88 8.34
N VAL A 144 12.58 0.74 7.71
CA VAL A 144 12.43 0.49 6.26
C VAL A 144 12.68 1.80 5.53
N HIS A 145 13.73 1.86 4.70
CA HIS A 145 14.10 3.06 3.97
C HIS A 145 13.37 3.11 2.63
N LEU A 146 12.53 4.12 2.42
CA LEU A 146 11.73 4.26 1.20
C LEU A 146 12.20 5.39 0.27
N GLY A 147 13.24 6.12 0.65
CA GLY A 147 13.77 7.25 -0.10
C GLY A 147 14.15 8.41 0.82
N HIS A 148 14.12 9.62 0.29
CA HIS A 148 14.44 10.84 1.03
C HIS A 148 13.24 11.78 1.05
N LEU A 149 13.15 12.56 2.12
CA LEU A 149 12.14 13.60 2.24
C LEU A 149 12.41 14.68 1.19
N MET A 150 11.41 15.00 0.38
CA MET A 150 11.54 16.02 -0.67
C MET A 150 12.01 17.36 -0.08
N PHE A 151 12.94 18.03 -0.74
CA PHE A 151 13.56 19.29 -0.32
C PHE A 151 14.36 19.24 1.01
N HIS A 152 14.53 18.05 1.57
CA HIS A 152 15.33 17.81 2.77
C HIS A 152 16.22 16.58 2.54
N GLU A 153 17.47 16.66 2.93
CA GLU A 153 18.39 15.51 2.84
C GLU A 153 18.21 14.54 4.01
N ILE A 154 16.94 14.21 4.30
CA ILE A 154 16.57 13.36 5.41
C ILE A 154 16.07 12.02 4.86
N PRO A 155 16.70 10.88 5.22
CA PRO A 155 16.21 9.57 4.82
C PRO A 155 14.86 9.28 5.49
N ALA A 156 13.88 8.92 4.66
CA ALA A 156 12.55 8.52 5.12
C ALA A 156 12.59 7.04 5.53
N THR A 157 12.80 6.81 6.84
CA THR A 157 12.95 5.47 7.42
C THR A 157 11.82 5.18 8.39
N PHE A 158 11.02 4.14 8.10
CA PHE A 158 9.81 3.81 8.84
C PHE A 158 10.01 2.58 9.73
N ASP A 159 9.46 2.61 10.93
CA ASP A 159 9.45 1.43 11.80
C ASP A 159 8.70 0.27 11.12
N LEU A 160 9.36 -0.88 11.00
CA LEU A 160 8.81 -2.06 10.33
C LEU A 160 7.47 -2.49 10.92
N THR A 161 7.38 -2.52 12.25
CA THR A 161 6.19 -2.98 12.96
C THR A 161 5.03 -2.00 12.79
N LYS A 162 5.30 -0.71 12.96
CA LYS A 162 4.26 0.32 12.79
C LYS A 162 3.74 0.35 11.36
N MET A 163 4.63 0.19 10.37
CA MET A 163 4.29 0.22 8.96
C MET A 163 3.44 -0.98 8.55
N PHE A 164 3.85 -2.20 8.90
CA PHE A 164 3.23 -3.41 8.37
C PHE A 164 2.25 -4.10 9.32
N GLN A 165 2.31 -3.87 10.63
CA GLN A 165 1.45 -4.60 11.59
C GLN A 165 -0.05 -4.43 11.33
N LYS A 166 -0.47 -3.26 10.83
CA LYS A 166 -1.86 -2.93 10.51
C LYS A 166 -2.10 -2.84 9.01
N HIS A 167 -1.42 -3.66 8.24
CA HIS A 167 -1.52 -3.68 6.78
C HIS A 167 -1.08 -2.38 6.10
N VAL A 168 -0.71 -2.48 4.84
CA VAL A 168 -0.29 -1.37 3.98
C VAL A 168 -1.19 -1.34 2.75
N ALA A 169 -1.63 -0.16 2.35
CA ALA A 169 -2.21 0.07 1.03
C ALA A 169 -1.26 0.90 0.18
N LEU A 170 -0.88 0.38 -0.99
CA LEU A 170 -0.13 1.09 -2.01
C LEU A 170 -1.05 1.39 -3.18
N LEU A 171 -1.47 2.64 -3.29
CA LEU A 171 -2.49 3.10 -4.21
C LEU A 171 -1.90 4.06 -5.25
N ALA A 172 -2.08 3.73 -6.52
CA ALA A 172 -1.45 4.48 -7.60
C ALA A 172 -2.14 4.20 -8.94
N MET A 173 -2.24 5.19 -9.81
CA MET A 173 -2.66 4.95 -11.19
C MET A 173 -1.65 4.09 -11.97
N SER A 174 -2.06 3.56 -13.11
CA SER A 174 -1.16 2.85 -14.01
C SER A 174 -0.02 3.77 -14.47
N GLY A 175 1.21 3.26 -14.50
CA GLY A 175 2.41 4.03 -14.88
C GLY A 175 2.93 5.02 -13.83
N ALA A 176 2.33 5.11 -12.64
CA ALA A 176 2.80 6.00 -11.56
C ALA A 176 3.96 5.44 -10.72
N GLY A 177 4.53 4.30 -11.09
CA GLY A 177 5.65 3.68 -10.37
C GLY A 177 5.24 2.72 -9.25
N LYS A 178 4.02 2.20 -9.27
CA LYS A 178 3.46 1.27 -8.28
C LYS A 178 4.37 0.04 -8.05
N SER A 179 4.70 -0.69 -9.11
CA SER A 179 5.54 -1.89 -9.04
C SER A 179 6.97 -1.55 -8.62
N TYR A 180 7.48 -0.38 -9.02
CA TYR A 180 8.79 0.11 -8.57
C TYR A 180 8.79 0.37 -7.06
N ALA A 181 7.78 1.08 -6.53
CA ALA A 181 7.68 1.33 -5.09
C ALA A 181 7.54 0.03 -4.28
N ALA A 182 6.78 -0.95 -4.78
CA ALA A 182 6.69 -2.27 -4.17
C ALA A 182 8.03 -3.01 -4.19
N SER A 183 8.78 -2.93 -5.30
CA SER A 183 10.13 -3.52 -5.41
C SER A 183 11.10 -2.89 -4.42
N VAL A 184 11.08 -1.56 -4.24
CA VAL A 184 11.90 -0.88 -3.21
C VAL A 184 11.57 -1.41 -1.81
N MET A 185 10.28 -1.58 -1.48
CA MET A 185 9.87 -2.16 -0.19
C MET A 185 10.38 -3.60 -0.04
N LEU A 186 10.30 -4.41 -1.09
CA LEU A 186 10.76 -5.80 -1.10
C LEU A 186 12.28 -5.88 -0.90
N GLU A 187 13.05 -5.09 -1.61
CA GLU A 187 14.52 -5.04 -1.49
C GLU A 187 14.95 -4.59 -0.09
N GLU A 188 14.29 -3.61 0.49
CA GLU A 188 14.55 -3.18 1.87
C GLU A 188 14.25 -4.29 2.89
N LEU A 189 13.13 -5.00 2.73
CA LEU A 189 12.77 -6.12 3.60
C LEU A 189 13.75 -7.28 3.48
N LEU A 190 14.22 -7.61 2.27
CA LEU A 190 15.19 -8.66 2.01
C LEU A 190 16.60 -8.30 2.51
N SER A 191 16.96 -7.02 2.45
CA SER A 191 18.27 -6.51 2.90
C SER A 191 18.43 -6.43 4.43
N ARG A 192 17.36 -6.64 5.20
CA ARG A 192 17.37 -6.46 6.66
C ARG A 192 18.26 -7.49 7.38
N LYS A 193 18.98 -7.02 8.39
CA LYS A 193 19.75 -7.89 9.29
C LYS A 193 18.81 -8.61 10.26
N PRO A 194 19.18 -9.78 10.81
CA PRO A 194 18.36 -10.48 11.80
C PRO A 194 17.94 -9.60 13.00
N SER A 195 18.84 -8.73 13.49
CA SER A 195 18.56 -7.80 14.58
C SER A 195 17.50 -6.73 14.27
N GLN A 196 17.22 -6.48 12.99
CA GLN A 196 16.23 -5.49 12.53
C GLN A 196 14.84 -6.10 12.27
N GLY A 197 14.70 -7.42 12.46
CA GLY A 197 13.50 -8.18 12.11
C GLY A 197 13.45 -8.55 10.63
N ARG A 198 13.25 -9.83 10.36
CA ARG A 198 13.21 -10.40 9.00
C ARG A 198 11.91 -11.19 8.82
N PRO A 199 10.84 -10.59 8.32
CA PRO A 199 9.61 -11.34 8.01
C PRO A 199 9.85 -12.29 6.84
N ALA A 200 9.01 -13.33 6.72
CA ALA A 200 8.83 -14.03 5.47
C ALA A 200 7.94 -13.18 4.55
N ILE A 201 8.15 -13.28 3.26
CA ILE A 201 7.43 -12.48 2.28
C ILE A 201 6.76 -13.42 1.27
N LEU A 202 5.48 -13.18 0.99
CA LEU A 202 4.79 -13.76 -0.16
C LEU A 202 4.42 -12.63 -1.11
N VAL A 203 4.81 -12.73 -2.37
CA VAL A 203 4.38 -11.82 -3.43
C VAL A 203 3.40 -12.56 -4.33
N ILE A 204 2.18 -12.10 -4.39
CA ILE A 204 1.16 -12.58 -5.34
C ILE A 204 1.28 -11.70 -6.58
N ASP A 205 2.03 -12.20 -7.56
CA ASP A 205 2.43 -11.51 -8.78
C ASP A 205 1.48 -11.89 -9.92
N VAL A 206 0.58 -10.97 -10.23
CA VAL A 206 -0.48 -11.21 -11.23
C VAL A 206 0.04 -11.13 -12.66
N HIS A 207 1.10 -10.35 -12.88
CA HIS A 207 1.63 -10.01 -14.20
C HIS A 207 3.04 -10.52 -14.46
N GLY A 208 3.73 -11.10 -13.48
CA GLY A 208 5.12 -11.59 -13.61
C GLY A 208 6.16 -10.46 -13.52
N GLU A 209 5.83 -9.34 -12.85
CA GLU A 209 6.71 -8.16 -12.78
C GLU A 209 7.86 -8.30 -11.77
N TYR A 210 7.70 -9.16 -10.76
CA TYR A 210 8.66 -9.30 -9.65
C TYR A 210 9.64 -10.48 -9.80
N THR A 211 9.46 -11.31 -10.81
CA THR A 211 10.32 -12.48 -11.05
C THR A 211 11.78 -12.10 -11.28
N SER A 212 12.01 -10.91 -11.84
CA SER A 212 13.35 -10.37 -12.11
C SER A 212 14.15 -9.98 -10.85
N LEU A 213 13.51 -9.80 -9.69
CA LEU A 213 14.20 -9.48 -8.43
C LEU A 213 15.20 -10.56 -7.99
N GLY A 214 14.98 -11.83 -8.41
CA GLY A 214 15.89 -12.95 -8.16
C GLY A 214 17.00 -13.10 -9.20
N ILE A 215 17.07 -12.23 -10.23
CA ILE A 215 18.05 -12.34 -11.31
C ILE A 215 19.08 -11.21 -11.13
N PRO A 216 20.38 -11.52 -10.97
CA PRO A 216 21.42 -10.51 -10.89
C PRO A 216 21.49 -9.72 -12.21
N VAL A 217 21.34 -8.41 -12.13
CA VAL A 217 21.44 -7.55 -13.33
C VAL A 217 22.86 -7.03 -13.52
N ASP A 218 23.63 -6.91 -12.42
CA ASP A 218 24.97 -6.35 -12.40
C ASP A 218 25.68 -6.79 -11.12
N GLU A 219 27.00 -7.05 -11.17
CA GLU A 219 27.81 -7.42 -10.00
C GLU A 219 27.84 -6.35 -8.91
N THR A 220 27.52 -5.12 -9.27
CA THR A 220 27.48 -3.97 -8.34
C THR A 220 26.17 -3.85 -7.57
N LYS A 221 25.12 -4.58 -7.95
CA LYS A 221 23.78 -4.54 -7.32
C LYS A 221 23.61 -5.67 -6.30
N LYS A 222 22.75 -5.42 -5.32
CA LYS A 222 22.37 -6.43 -4.33
C LYS A 222 21.77 -7.64 -5.05
N ASN A 223 22.32 -8.82 -4.77
CA ASN A 223 21.82 -10.09 -5.29
C ASN A 223 20.93 -10.75 -4.24
N PHE A 224 19.70 -11.06 -4.61
CA PHE A 224 18.72 -11.73 -3.74
C PHE A 224 18.39 -13.15 -4.21
N GLU A 225 19.17 -13.73 -5.12
CA GLU A 225 18.92 -15.05 -5.73
C GLU A 225 18.68 -16.15 -4.68
N GLU A 226 19.50 -16.22 -3.64
CA GLU A 226 19.34 -17.20 -2.56
C GLU A 226 18.14 -16.95 -1.65
N GLN A 227 17.59 -15.72 -1.66
CA GLN A 227 16.49 -15.30 -0.80
C GLN A 227 15.14 -15.32 -1.52
N ILE A 228 15.12 -15.56 -2.83
CA ILE A 228 13.91 -15.54 -3.65
C ILE A 228 13.61 -16.91 -4.20
N SER A 229 12.37 -17.35 -4.03
CA SER A 229 11.84 -18.58 -4.63
C SER A 229 10.67 -18.24 -5.52
N VAL A 230 10.79 -18.46 -6.82
CA VAL A 230 9.69 -18.25 -7.77
C VAL A 230 8.89 -19.54 -7.93
N ILE A 231 7.59 -19.47 -7.69
CA ILE A 231 6.65 -20.60 -7.87
C ILE A 231 5.63 -20.18 -8.92
N LYS A 232 5.67 -20.87 -10.06
CA LYS A 232 4.68 -20.62 -11.12
C LYS A 232 3.34 -21.24 -10.78
N SER A 233 2.26 -20.55 -11.07
CA SER A 233 0.89 -20.98 -10.75
C SER A 233 0.50 -22.37 -11.27
N PRO A 234 0.99 -22.88 -12.42
CA PRO A 234 0.73 -24.26 -12.85
C PRO A 234 1.29 -25.35 -11.91
N LEU A 235 2.27 -24.99 -11.06
CA LEU A 235 2.86 -25.91 -10.08
C LEU A 235 2.10 -25.93 -8.74
N ILE A 236 1.05 -25.11 -8.60
CA ILE A 236 0.22 -25.09 -7.40
C ILE A 236 -0.78 -26.22 -7.47
N GLU A 237 -0.77 -27.06 -6.45
CA GLU A 237 -1.79 -28.09 -6.26
C GLU A 237 -2.43 -27.98 -4.87
N LEU A 238 -3.73 -28.20 -4.82
CA LEU A 238 -4.53 -28.27 -3.61
C LEU A 238 -4.89 -29.73 -3.35
N ALA A 239 -4.51 -30.27 -2.20
CA ALA A 239 -4.81 -31.65 -1.85
C ALA A 239 -6.32 -31.90 -1.73
N THR A 240 -6.90 -32.57 -2.69
CA THR A 240 -8.30 -33.01 -2.67
C THR A 240 -8.69 -33.74 -1.38
N PRO A 241 -7.84 -34.64 -0.81
CA PRO A 241 -8.17 -35.33 0.43
C PRO A 241 -8.33 -34.40 1.65
N GLN A 242 -7.74 -33.21 1.63
CA GLN A 242 -7.85 -32.21 2.71
C GLN A 242 -9.10 -31.35 2.58
N MET A 243 -9.78 -31.38 1.44
CA MET A 243 -10.96 -30.55 1.17
C MET A 243 -12.22 -31.20 1.70
N SER A 244 -13.12 -30.37 2.25
CA SER A 244 -14.48 -30.74 2.57
C SER A 244 -15.43 -30.45 1.41
N ALA A 245 -16.61 -31.08 1.36
CA ALA A 245 -17.63 -30.72 0.38
C ALA A 245 -18.05 -29.24 0.45
N LYS A 246 -18.02 -28.65 1.64
CA LYS A 246 -18.26 -27.21 1.82
C LYS A 246 -17.17 -26.35 1.18
N ALA A 247 -15.90 -26.78 1.23
CA ALA A 247 -14.82 -26.08 0.55
C ALA A 247 -14.98 -26.14 -0.98
N PHE A 248 -15.38 -27.27 -1.54
CA PHE A 248 -15.75 -27.38 -2.96
C PHE A 248 -16.92 -26.47 -3.33
N ALA A 249 -17.96 -26.42 -2.50
CA ALA A 249 -19.12 -25.54 -2.72
C ALA A 249 -18.73 -24.04 -2.66
N THR A 250 -17.68 -23.67 -1.93
CA THR A 250 -17.16 -22.28 -1.95
C THR A 250 -16.70 -21.89 -3.36
N TYR A 251 -16.12 -22.83 -4.11
CA TYR A 251 -15.64 -22.61 -5.48
C TYR A 251 -16.65 -22.94 -6.57
N SER A 252 -17.84 -23.45 -6.18
CA SER A 252 -18.99 -23.71 -7.02
C SER A 252 -20.26 -23.22 -6.32
N PRO A 253 -20.51 -21.88 -6.28
CA PRO A 253 -21.56 -21.28 -5.47
C PRO A 253 -22.97 -21.74 -5.80
N GLU A 254 -23.19 -22.28 -7.00
CA GLU A 254 -24.47 -22.81 -7.45
C GLU A 254 -24.75 -24.22 -6.90
N MET A 255 -23.77 -24.83 -6.20
CA MET A 255 -23.96 -26.14 -5.56
C MET A 255 -24.92 -26.03 -4.40
N GLY A 256 -26.09 -26.64 -4.52
CA GLY A 256 -27.14 -26.59 -3.50
C GLY A 256 -26.85 -27.51 -2.30
N ALA A 257 -27.66 -27.37 -1.25
CA ALA A 257 -27.51 -28.13 0.00
C ALA A 257 -27.55 -29.65 -0.19
N ILE A 258 -28.38 -30.14 -1.13
CA ILE A 258 -28.53 -31.59 -1.43
C ILE A 258 -27.18 -32.08 -2.04
N GLN A 259 -26.63 -31.36 -3.02
CA GLN A 259 -25.37 -31.72 -3.65
C GLN A 259 -24.23 -31.72 -2.63
N VAL A 260 -24.15 -30.71 -1.76
CA VAL A 260 -23.12 -30.64 -0.69
C VAL A 260 -23.24 -31.82 0.27
N ARG A 261 -24.46 -32.24 0.62
CA ARG A 261 -24.70 -33.41 1.47
C ARG A 261 -24.22 -34.72 0.80
N GLU A 262 -24.56 -34.92 -0.46
CA GLU A 262 -24.16 -36.12 -1.19
C GLU A 262 -22.63 -36.14 -1.41
N LEU A 263 -22.02 -35.01 -1.79
CA LEU A 263 -20.58 -34.92 -1.91
C LEU A 263 -19.89 -35.18 -0.56
N THR A 264 -20.46 -34.73 0.55
CA THR A 264 -19.95 -35.03 1.91
C THR A 264 -19.95 -36.53 2.17
N ARG A 265 -21.02 -37.23 1.78
CA ARG A 265 -21.12 -38.67 1.90
C ARG A 265 -20.07 -39.39 1.07
N ILE A 266 -19.91 -39.03 -0.18
CA ILE A 266 -18.88 -39.58 -1.09
C ILE A 266 -17.46 -39.37 -0.54
N ILE A 267 -17.11 -38.14 -0.14
CA ILE A 267 -15.82 -37.84 0.45
C ILE A 267 -15.53 -38.69 1.69
N ARG A 268 -16.55 -38.89 2.56
CA ARG A 268 -16.43 -39.72 3.76
C ARG A 268 -16.16 -41.18 3.38
N THR A 269 -16.93 -41.72 2.44
CA THR A 269 -16.80 -43.10 1.94
C THR A 269 -15.41 -43.31 1.32
N MET A 270 -14.95 -42.36 0.50
CA MET A 270 -13.60 -42.37 -0.11
C MET A 270 -12.48 -42.39 0.93
N ARG A 271 -12.58 -41.54 1.95
CA ARG A 271 -11.57 -41.50 3.03
C ARG A 271 -11.50 -42.83 3.79
N SER A 272 -12.66 -43.43 4.07
CA SER A 272 -12.74 -44.72 4.77
C SER A 272 -12.22 -45.88 3.90
N ALA A 273 -12.58 -45.93 2.62
CA ALA A 273 -12.21 -46.99 1.71
C ALA A 273 -10.68 -46.95 1.39
N ARG A 274 -10.12 -45.78 1.21
CA ARG A 274 -8.71 -45.62 0.83
C ARG A 274 -7.69 -45.62 2.00
N LYS A 275 -8.19 -45.67 3.24
CA LYS A 275 -7.32 -45.74 4.45
C LYS A 275 -6.15 -44.75 4.47
N GLY A 276 -6.39 -43.51 4.04
CA GLY A 276 -5.36 -42.47 3.97
C GLY A 276 -4.56 -42.40 2.67
N GLN A 277 -4.81 -43.25 1.71
CA GLN A 277 -4.20 -43.12 0.37
C GLN A 277 -4.73 -41.84 -0.32
N PRO A 278 -3.87 -41.07 -0.98
CA PRO A 278 -4.24 -39.84 -1.64
C PRO A 278 -5.15 -40.10 -2.84
N TYR A 279 -6.07 -39.16 -3.09
CA TYR A 279 -6.97 -39.15 -4.23
C TYR A 279 -7.14 -37.73 -4.78
N ASP A 280 -7.56 -37.63 -6.03
CA ASP A 280 -7.84 -36.35 -6.71
C ASP A 280 -9.32 -36.21 -7.04
N VAL A 281 -9.67 -35.12 -7.77
CA VAL A 281 -11.07 -34.86 -8.17
C VAL A 281 -11.56 -35.92 -9.18
N GLY A 282 -10.70 -36.43 -10.06
CA GLY A 282 -11.07 -37.51 -10.99
C GLY A 282 -11.48 -38.79 -10.26
N ASP A 283 -10.83 -39.10 -9.14
CA ASP A 283 -11.22 -40.22 -8.28
C ASP A 283 -12.62 -39.99 -7.63
N LEU A 284 -12.95 -38.72 -7.26
CA LEU A 284 -14.29 -38.37 -6.74
C LEU A 284 -15.36 -38.50 -7.84
N ILE A 285 -15.04 -38.04 -9.06
CA ILE A 285 -15.93 -38.18 -10.23
C ILE A 285 -16.23 -39.66 -10.47
N THR A 286 -15.20 -40.51 -10.53
CA THR A 286 -15.34 -41.96 -10.72
C THR A 286 -16.17 -42.61 -9.61
N ALA A 287 -15.99 -42.19 -8.35
CA ALA A 287 -16.77 -42.68 -7.23
C ALA A 287 -18.27 -42.28 -7.33
N LEU A 288 -18.52 -41.07 -7.79
CA LEU A 288 -19.86 -40.52 -7.99
C LEU A 288 -20.62 -41.23 -9.11
N GLU A 289 -19.94 -41.52 -10.23
CA GLU A 289 -20.51 -42.27 -11.36
C GLU A 289 -20.94 -43.68 -10.97
N LYS A 290 -20.14 -44.35 -10.14
CA LYS A 290 -20.37 -45.73 -9.71
C LYS A 290 -21.39 -45.89 -8.58
N ASP A 291 -21.84 -44.80 -7.95
CA ASP A 291 -22.77 -44.88 -6.82
C ASP A 291 -24.22 -44.90 -7.29
N PRO A 292 -24.90 -46.07 -7.20
CA PRO A 292 -26.28 -46.19 -7.66
C PRO A 292 -27.30 -45.54 -6.70
N SER A 293 -26.88 -45.16 -5.49
CA SER A 293 -27.79 -44.61 -4.47
C SER A 293 -28.11 -43.13 -4.70
N ILE A 294 -27.42 -42.45 -5.58
CA ILE A 294 -27.61 -41.04 -5.86
C ILE A 294 -28.65 -40.86 -6.97
N ASN A 295 -29.58 -39.95 -6.75
CA ASN A 295 -30.53 -39.55 -7.79
C ASN A 295 -29.79 -38.99 -9.02
N THR A 296 -30.21 -39.44 -10.22
CA THR A 296 -29.58 -39.09 -11.49
C THR A 296 -29.40 -37.58 -11.66
N ARG A 297 -30.42 -36.77 -11.40
CA ARG A 297 -30.33 -35.30 -11.51
C ARG A 297 -29.29 -34.70 -10.58
N THR A 298 -29.18 -35.21 -9.35
CA THR A 298 -28.17 -34.74 -8.37
C THR A 298 -26.77 -35.18 -8.78
N ARG A 299 -26.63 -36.39 -9.32
CA ARG A 299 -25.37 -36.93 -9.86
C ARG A 299 -24.87 -36.09 -11.01
N ASP A 300 -25.71 -35.86 -12.02
CA ASP A 300 -25.32 -35.09 -13.22
C ASP A 300 -24.90 -33.67 -12.87
N ALA A 301 -25.60 -33.01 -11.95
CA ALA A 301 -25.22 -31.69 -11.46
C ALA A 301 -23.86 -31.73 -10.73
N LEU A 302 -23.63 -32.72 -9.85
CA LEU A 302 -22.32 -32.85 -9.16
C LEU A 302 -21.19 -33.16 -10.12
N LEU A 303 -21.41 -34.02 -11.11
CA LEU A 303 -20.41 -34.30 -12.15
C LEU A 303 -20.03 -33.02 -12.88
N GLY A 304 -20.99 -32.22 -13.32
CA GLY A 304 -20.71 -30.95 -14.00
C GLY A 304 -19.91 -29.99 -13.13
N TRP A 305 -20.20 -29.88 -11.83
CA TRP A 305 -19.40 -29.02 -10.93
C TRP A 305 -17.99 -29.55 -10.70
N LEU A 306 -17.81 -30.86 -10.50
CA LEU A 306 -16.50 -31.46 -10.30
C LEU A 306 -15.66 -31.42 -11.58
N ASP A 307 -16.24 -31.61 -12.76
CA ASP A 307 -15.58 -31.46 -14.05
C ASP A 307 -15.04 -30.03 -14.25
N ASN A 308 -15.85 -29.03 -13.94
CA ASN A 308 -15.42 -27.63 -14.00
C ASN A 308 -14.21 -27.38 -13.09
N LEU A 309 -14.21 -27.92 -11.88
CA LEU A 309 -13.08 -27.78 -10.94
C LEU A 309 -11.86 -28.60 -11.42
N GLN A 310 -12.04 -29.79 -12.00
CA GLN A 310 -10.97 -30.60 -12.56
C GLN A 310 -10.26 -29.89 -13.72
N ASN A 311 -11.04 -29.20 -14.58
CA ASN A 311 -10.52 -28.43 -15.71
C ASN A 311 -9.62 -27.25 -15.28
N LEU A 312 -9.77 -26.76 -14.04
CA LEU A 312 -8.83 -25.77 -13.49
C LEU A 312 -7.43 -26.32 -13.27
N ARG A 313 -7.26 -27.64 -13.20
CA ARG A 313 -5.97 -28.33 -12.92
C ARG A 313 -5.29 -27.78 -11.67
N LEU A 314 -6.08 -27.61 -10.60
CA LEU A 314 -5.60 -27.15 -9.30
C LEU A 314 -5.69 -28.20 -8.20
N PHE A 315 -6.57 -29.20 -8.38
CA PHE A 315 -6.94 -30.13 -7.33
C PHE A 315 -6.23 -31.48 -7.54
N GLY A 316 -5.10 -31.64 -6.88
CA GLY A 316 -4.27 -32.84 -6.97
C GLY A 316 -4.41 -33.76 -5.77
N LYS A 317 -3.53 -34.74 -5.70
CA LYS A 317 -3.45 -35.73 -4.61
C LYS A 317 -2.77 -35.18 -3.37
N THR A 318 -1.85 -34.24 -3.56
CA THR A 318 -1.04 -33.59 -2.52
C THR A 318 -1.08 -32.09 -2.67
N SER A 319 -0.72 -31.35 -1.60
CA SER A 319 -0.60 -29.88 -1.71
C SER A 319 0.83 -29.50 -2.05
N THR A 320 0.99 -28.69 -3.08
CA THR A 320 2.26 -28.12 -3.52
C THR A 320 2.11 -26.61 -3.67
N PRO A 321 3.06 -25.81 -3.16
CA PRO A 321 4.25 -26.17 -2.38
C PRO A 321 3.94 -26.49 -0.90
N ASN A 322 4.92 -27.03 -0.20
CA ASN A 322 4.87 -27.11 1.25
C ASN A 322 5.18 -25.74 1.87
N TRP A 323 4.15 -24.98 2.21
CA TRP A 323 4.27 -23.60 2.72
C TRP A 323 5.11 -23.50 3.99
N SER A 324 5.07 -24.47 4.91
CA SER A 324 5.89 -24.48 6.12
C SER A 324 7.41 -24.58 5.81
N LYS A 325 7.78 -25.14 4.65
CA LYS A 325 9.18 -25.24 4.25
C LYS A 325 9.69 -24.06 3.45
N VAL A 326 8.83 -23.44 2.64
CA VAL A 326 9.24 -22.34 1.74
C VAL A 326 9.18 -20.97 2.41
N MET A 327 8.27 -20.78 3.38
CA MET A 327 8.17 -19.51 4.12
C MET A 327 9.26 -19.43 5.20
N LYS A 328 10.34 -18.73 4.89
CA LYS A 328 11.51 -18.57 5.78
C LYS A 328 11.74 -17.08 6.13
N PRO A 329 12.33 -16.77 7.31
CA PRO A 329 12.65 -15.38 7.66
C PRO A 329 13.60 -14.73 6.67
N GLY A 330 13.25 -13.55 6.16
CA GLY A 330 14.06 -12.79 5.19
C GLY A 330 14.16 -13.42 3.82
N HIS A 331 13.18 -14.27 3.44
CA HIS A 331 13.03 -14.83 2.11
C HIS A 331 11.69 -14.37 1.53
N ALA A 332 11.67 -14.21 0.20
CA ALA A 332 10.46 -13.94 -0.57
C ALA A 332 10.09 -15.15 -1.42
N VAL A 333 8.84 -15.53 -1.36
CA VAL A 333 8.22 -16.46 -2.30
C VAL A 333 7.41 -15.63 -3.28
N ILE A 334 7.76 -15.67 -4.55
CA ILE A 334 7.02 -15.01 -5.63
C ILE A 334 6.10 -16.05 -6.26
N LEU A 335 4.81 -15.87 -6.08
CA LEU A 335 3.77 -16.67 -6.73
C LEU A 335 3.43 -16.01 -8.07
N ASP A 336 4.11 -16.46 -9.12
CA ASP A 336 3.93 -15.97 -10.48
C ASP A 336 2.66 -16.55 -11.11
N MET A 337 1.69 -15.67 -11.39
CA MET A 337 0.42 -15.98 -12.04
C MET A 337 0.31 -15.38 -13.44
N GLY A 338 1.38 -14.87 -14.02
CA GLY A 338 1.39 -14.25 -15.33
C GLY A 338 0.85 -15.14 -16.45
N GLU A 339 1.18 -16.42 -16.42
CA GLU A 339 0.71 -17.41 -17.40
C GLU A 339 -0.77 -17.85 -17.19
N THR A 340 -1.38 -17.52 -16.05
CA THR A 340 -2.78 -17.93 -15.75
C THR A 340 -3.76 -16.89 -16.25
N VAL A 341 -4.51 -17.21 -17.29
CA VAL A 341 -5.52 -16.31 -17.87
C VAL A 341 -6.79 -16.24 -17.00
N SER A 342 -7.22 -17.36 -16.41
CA SER A 342 -8.46 -17.45 -15.66
C SER A 342 -8.39 -16.69 -14.33
N LEU A 343 -9.19 -15.62 -14.19
CA LEU A 343 -9.34 -14.88 -12.93
C LEU A 343 -9.91 -15.77 -11.83
N GLN A 344 -10.88 -16.64 -12.14
CA GLN A 344 -11.41 -17.62 -11.20
C GLN A 344 -10.29 -18.48 -10.60
N LYS A 345 -9.42 -19.04 -11.46
CA LYS A 345 -8.28 -19.84 -11.03
C LYS A 345 -7.34 -19.04 -10.12
N LYS A 346 -7.00 -17.80 -10.50
CA LYS A 346 -6.17 -16.90 -9.68
C LYS A 346 -6.81 -16.67 -8.29
N GLN A 347 -8.10 -16.40 -8.24
CA GLN A 347 -8.83 -16.15 -6.97
C GLN A 347 -8.88 -17.40 -6.07
N ILE A 348 -9.06 -18.59 -6.64
CA ILE A 348 -9.05 -19.85 -5.88
C ILE A 348 -7.64 -20.10 -5.30
N ILE A 349 -6.59 -19.87 -6.09
CA ILE A 349 -5.21 -19.98 -5.60
C ILE A 349 -4.98 -19.04 -4.42
N VAL A 350 -5.35 -17.77 -4.56
CA VAL A 350 -5.17 -16.76 -3.50
C VAL A 350 -5.97 -17.13 -2.25
N ASP A 351 -7.22 -17.57 -2.38
CA ASP A 351 -8.03 -18.02 -1.26
C ASP A 351 -7.36 -19.19 -0.52
N ALA A 352 -6.98 -20.22 -1.24
CA ALA A 352 -6.37 -21.42 -0.66
C ALA A 352 -5.03 -21.14 0.02
N VAL A 353 -4.17 -20.36 -0.64
CA VAL A 353 -2.85 -19.97 -0.11
C VAL A 353 -3.01 -19.15 1.15
N LEU A 354 -3.84 -18.11 1.14
CA LEU A 354 -4.04 -17.25 2.31
C LEU A 354 -4.68 -18.00 3.48
N ARG A 355 -5.64 -18.89 3.25
CA ARG A 355 -6.20 -19.77 4.29
C ARG A 355 -5.11 -20.63 4.92
N ARG A 356 -4.24 -21.21 4.09
CA ARG A 356 -3.14 -22.05 4.57
C ARG A 356 -2.13 -21.23 5.38
N LEU A 357 -1.70 -20.08 4.90
CA LEU A 357 -0.77 -19.21 5.62
C LEU A 357 -1.39 -18.68 6.92
N PHE A 358 -2.67 -18.30 6.92
CA PHE A 358 -3.37 -17.85 8.11
C PHE A 358 -3.42 -18.96 9.18
N TYR A 359 -3.71 -20.20 8.77
CA TYR A 359 -3.65 -21.35 9.66
C TYR A 359 -2.25 -21.57 10.23
N LEU A 360 -1.22 -21.63 9.36
CA LEU A 360 0.17 -21.84 9.78
C LEU A 360 0.69 -20.73 10.70
N ARG A 361 0.23 -19.50 10.51
CA ARG A 361 0.54 -18.39 11.41
C ARG A 361 -0.16 -18.53 12.77
N ARG A 362 -1.37 -18.99 12.80
CA ARG A 362 -2.08 -19.27 14.07
C ARG A 362 -1.38 -20.35 14.89
N GLU A 363 -0.91 -21.39 14.23
CA GLU A 363 -0.16 -22.47 14.86
C GLU A 363 1.34 -22.12 15.08
N SER A 364 1.77 -20.92 14.68
CA SER A 364 3.18 -20.49 14.75
C SER A 364 4.18 -21.38 14.00
N GLU A 365 3.72 -22.10 12.98
CA GLU A 365 4.53 -22.99 12.14
C GLU A 365 5.40 -22.27 11.10
N ILE A 366 5.09 -21.01 10.81
CA ILE A 366 5.87 -20.14 9.90
C ILE A 366 6.20 -18.81 10.58
N PRO A 367 7.25 -18.09 10.15
CA PRO A 367 7.61 -16.79 10.72
C PRO A 367 6.56 -15.71 10.45
N PRO A 368 6.62 -14.54 11.14
CA PRO A 368 5.85 -13.35 10.77
C PRO A 368 5.91 -13.12 9.27
N THR A 369 4.77 -12.90 8.64
CA THR A 369 4.64 -12.95 7.18
C THR A 369 3.97 -11.69 6.64
N ILE A 370 4.54 -11.12 5.58
CA ILE A 370 3.95 -10.01 4.82
C ILE A 370 3.56 -10.55 3.44
N VAL A 371 2.30 -10.33 3.06
CA VAL A 371 1.77 -10.71 1.75
C VAL A 371 1.60 -9.47 0.90
N PHE A 372 2.36 -9.36 -0.17
CA PHE A 372 2.17 -8.36 -1.21
C PHE A 372 1.15 -8.91 -2.21
N LEU A 373 0.03 -8.23 -2.36
CA LEU A 373 -1.06 -8.64 -3.24
C LEU A 373 -1.22 -7.61 -4.35
N GLU A 374 -0.71 -7.92 -5.53
CA GLU A 374 -0.86 -7.09 -6.70
C GLU A 374 -2.29 -7.15 -7.25
N GLU A 375 -2.74 -6.05 -7.88
CA GLU A 375 -4.09 -5.90 -8.43
C GLU A 375 -5.21 -6.35 -7.48
N SER A 376 -5.03 -6.01 -6.20
CA SER A 376 -5.86 -6.48 -5.07
C SER A 376 -7.37 -6.27 -5.27
N HIS A 377 -7.78 -5.30 -6.08
CA HIS A 377 -9.19 -5.07 -6.45
C HIS A 377 -9.81 -6.25 -7.23
N GLN A 378 -9.00 -7.09 -7.90
CA GLN A 378 -9.49 -8.29 -8.59
C GLN A 378 -9.80 -9.44 -7.60
N PHE A 379 -9.17 -9.42 -6.42
CA PHE A 379 -9.27 -10.47 -5.39
C PHE A 379 -10.21 -10.10 -4.26
N CYS A 380 -10.45 -8.81 -4.05
CA CYS A 380 -11.29 -8.28 -3.00
C CYS A 380 -12.09 -7.07 -3.48
N PRO A 381 -13.00 -7.26 -4.47
CA PRO A 381 -13.80 -6.17 -5.02
C PRO A 381 -14.82 -5.64 -4.01
N GLU A 382 -15.10 -4.33 -4.02
CA GLU A 382 -16.16 -3.72 -3.20
C GLU A 382 -17.54 -4.15 -3.65
N ALA A 383 -17.79 -4.22 -4.94
CA ALA A 383 -19.10 -4.51 -5.50
C ALA A 383 -19.63 -5.88 -5.05
N ARG A 384 -20.84 -5.90 -4.50
CA ARG A 384 -21.52 -7.14 -4.04
C ARG A 384 -21.81 -8.12 -5.19
N ARG A 385 -21.94 -7.63 -6.41
CA ARG A 385 -22.23 -8.45 -7.60
C ARG A 385 -21.00 -9.11 -8.21
N GLU A 386 -19.79 -8.63 -7.88
CA GLU A 386 -18.55 -9.23 -8.33
C GLU A 386 -18.15 -10.32 -7.32
N LEU A 387 -18.49 -11.57 -7.65
CA LEU A 387 -18.11 -12.73 -6.85
C LEU A 387 -16.59 -12.92 -6.95
N ALA A 388 -15.87 -12.75 -5.85
CA ALA A 388 -14.46 -13.10 -5.74
C ALA A 388 -14.28 -14.14 -4.63
N PHE A 389 -13.79 -15.33 -5.00
CA PHE A 389 -13.60 -16.43 -4.07
C PHE A 389 -12.64 -16.08 -2.92
N SER A 390 -11.65 -15.23 -3.20
CA SER A 390 -10.64 -14.78 -2.23
C SER A 390 -11.10 -13.64 -1.30
N LYS A 391 -12.23 -12.97 -1.57
CA LYS A 391 -12.69 -11.83 -0.77
C LYS A 391 -12.84 -12.16 0.72
N GLY A 392 -13.47 -13.28 1.03
CA GLY A 392 -13.77 -13.67 2.42
C GLY A 392 -12.52 -13.90 3.26
N ILE A 393 -11.49 -14.54 2.72
CA ILE A 393 -10.22 -14.73 3.45
C ILE A 393 -9.42 -13.44 3.55
N LEU A 394 -9.41 -12.60 2.52
CA LEU A 394 -8.72 -11.30 2.54
C LEU A 394 -9.31 -10.40 3.62
N GLU A 395 -10.63 -10.28 3.70
CA GLU A 395 -11.29 -9.53 4.76
C GLU A 395 -11.05 -10.12 6.17
N THR A 396 -10.93 -11.45 6.27
CA THR A 396 -10.59 -12.12 7.53
C THR A 396 -9.16 -11.79 7.95
N VAL A 397 -8.21 -11.90 7.02
CA VAL A 397 -6.80 -11.53 7.30
C VAL A 397 -6.69 -10.04 7.64
N ALA A 398 -7.43 -9.17 6.95
CA ALA A 398 -7.43 -7.74 7.26
C ALA A 398 -7.92 -7.46 8.69
N ARG A 399 -8.98 -8.13 9.16
CA ARG A 399 -9.50 -7.94 10.52
C ARG A 399 -8.68 -8.63 11.62
N GLU A 400 -8.12 -9.80 11.35
CA GLU A 400 -7.55 -10.67 12.38
C GLU A 400 -6.05 -10.94 12.23
N GLY A 401 -5.48 -10.70 11.04
CA GLY A 401 -4.09 -11.04 10.70
C GLY A 401 -3.07 -10.42 11.64
N ARG A 402 -3.34 -9.20 12.14
CA ARG A 402 -2.51 -8.52 13.12
C ARG A 402 -2.20 -9.38 14.36
N LYS A 403 -3.19 -10.13 14.86
CA LYS A 403 -3.04 -10.98 16.06
C LYS A 403 -2.02 -12.09 15.86
N TYR A 404 -1.83 -12.50 14.60
CA TYR A 404 -0.97 -13.61 14.22
C TYR A 404 0.26 -13.16 13.43
N ASN A 405 0.54 -11.86 13.34
CA ASN A 405 1.62 -11.29 12.53
C ASN A 405 1.57 -11.76 11.06
N LEU A 406 0.37 -11.80 10.49
CA LEU A 406 0.15 -11.94 9.05
C LEU A 406 -0.39 -10.63 8.53
N SER A 407 0.43 -9.93 7.74
CA SER A 407 0.12 -8.60 7.22
C SER A 407 -0.11 -8.62 5.72
N LEU A 408 -0.97 -7.72 5.25
CA LEU A 408 -1.20 -7.49 3.82
C LEU A 408 -0.52 -6.19 3.40
N CYS A 409 0.10 -6.21 2.24
CA CYS A 409 0.41 -5.03 1.44
C CYS A 409 -0.45 -5.09 0.18
N VAL A 410 -1.60 -4.42 0.22
CA VAL A 410 -2.55 -4.41 -0.91
C VAL A 410 -2.13 -3.35 -1.91
N ILE A 411 -1.97 -3.75 -3.16
CA ILE A 411 -1.49 -2.90 -4.25
C ILE A 411 -2.61 -2.78 -5.28
N SER A 412 -3.06 -1.56 -5.56
CA SER A 412 -4.18 -1.34 -6.48
C SER A 412 -4.07 -0.05 -7.26
N GLN A 413 -4.49 -0.10 -8.52
CA GLN A 413 -4.70 1.08 -9.35
C GLN A 413 -6.14 1.62 -9.30
N ARG A 414 -7.03 0.95 -8.60
CA ARG A 414 -8.46 1.28 -8.51
C ARG A 414 -8.96 1.23 -7.06
N PRO A 415 -8.61 2.24 -6.23
CA PRO A 415 -9.01 2.29 -4.82
C PRO A 415 -10.51 2.12 -4.61
N VAL A 416 -11.36 2.79 -5.40
CA VAL A 416 -12.83 2.70 -5.33
C VAL A 416 -13.36 1.28 -5.51
N ARG A 417 -12.64 0.43 -6.25
CA ARG A 417 -13.05 -0.96 -6.47
C ARG A 417 -12.56 -1.94 -5.43
N LEU A 418 -11.67 -1.52 -4.54
CA LEU A 418 -11.13 -2.36 -3.48
C LEU A 418 -12.05 -2.32 -2.25
N SER A 419 -12.26 -3.47 -1.62
CA SER A 419 -13.11 -3.59 -0.43
C SER A 419 -12.78 -2.54 0.63
N THR A 420 -13.77 -1.75 1.00
CA THR A 420 -13.67 -0.76 2.09
C THR A 420 -13.33 -1.42 3.42
N THR A 421 -13.76 -2.67 3.64
CA THR A 421 -13.36 -3.47 4.81
C THR A 421 -11.85 -3.68 4.86
N VAL A 422 -11.19 -3.97 3.74
CA VAL A 422 -9.74 -4.15 3.69
C VAL A 422 -9.02 -2.82 3.83
N LEU A 423 -9.44 -1.79 3.06
CA LEU A 423 -8.82 -0.46 3.11
C LEU A 423 -8.87 0.16 4.51
N SER A 424 -10.01 0.09 5.19
CA SER A 424 -10.17 0.62 6.55
C SER A 424 -9.29 -0.05 7.60
N GLN A 425 -8.76 -1.24 7.33
CA GLN A 425 -7.81 -1.94 8.19
C GLN A 425 -6.35 -1.65 7.86
N CYS A 426 -6.06 -0.95 6.75
CA CYS A 426 -4.71 -0.51 6.42
C CYS A 426 -4.34 0.72 7.27
N GLY A 427 -3.40 0.53 8.18
CA GLY A 427 -2.90 1.62 9.04
C GLY A 427 -1.84 2.49 8.36
N THR A 428 -1.27 2.02 7.25
CA THR A 428 -0.31 2.74 6.42
C THR A 428 -0.83 2.83 5.00
N ASN A 429 -0.93 4.04 4.50
CA ASN A 429 -1.35 4.29 3.13
C ASN A 429 -0.23 5.01 2.38
N VAL A 430 0.17 4.45 1.25
CA VAL A 430 1.16 5.02 0.34
C VAL A 430 0.45 5.41 -0.94
N PHE A 431 0.36 6.69 -1.18
CA PHE A 431 -0.25 7.25 -2.38
C PHE A 431 0.83 7.71 -3.34
N LEU A 432 0.80 7.19 -4.55
CA LEU A 432 1.53 7.75 -5.66
C LEU A 432 0.54 8.58 -6.51
N ARG A 433 0.95 8.97 -7.73
CA ARG A 433 0.09 9.78 -8.59
C ARG A 433 -1.27 9.11 -8.84
N ILE A 434 -2.36 9.81 -8.51
CA ILE A 434 -3.75 9.44 -8.79
C ILE A 434 -4.39 10.61 -9.52
N SER A 435 -5.09 10.36 -10.64
CA SER A 435 -5.70 11.39 -11.48
C SER A 435 -7.20 11.23 -11.66
N ASN A 436 -7.77 10.08 -11.30
CA ASN A 436 -9.20 9.85 -11.41
C ASN A 436 -9.93 10.56 -10.27
N PRO A 437 -10.88 11.49 -10.54
CA PRO A 437 -11.61 12.21 -9.50
C PRO A 437 -12.32 11.30 -8.50
N TYR A 438 -12.96 10.23 -8.96
CA TYR A 438 -13.66 9.29 -8.08
C TYR A 438 -12.72 8.54 -7.12
N ASP A 439 -11.49 8.26 -7.56
CA ASP A 439 -10.48 7.64 -6.71
C ASP A 439 -9.92 8.66 -5.70
N LEU A 440 -9.81 9.94 -6.09
CA LEU A 440 -9.37 11.03 -5.20
C LEU A 440 -10.40 11.33 -4.11
N ASP A 441 -11.69 11.35 -4.46
CA ASP A 441 -12.77 11.60 -3.50
C ASP A 441 -12.94 10.43 -2.50
N HIS A 442 -12.45 9.24 -2.85
CA HIS A 442 -12.53 8.03 -2.01
C HIS A 442 -11.36 7.90 -1.02
N ILE A 443 -10.25 8.55 -1.26
CA ILE A 443 -9.01 8.50 -0.50
C ILE A 443 -8.94 9.62 0.53
#